data_8d773ed59a8b330c43a4c00ae76f5363
#
_entry.id   8d773ed59a8b330c43a4c00ae76f5363
#
_cell.length_a   1.000
_cell.length_b   1.000
_cell.length_c   1.000
_cell.angle_alpha   90.00
_cell.angle_beta   90.00
_cell.angle_gamma   90.00
#
_symmetry.space_group_name_H-M   'P 1'
#
loop_
_entity.id
_entity.type
_entity.pdbx_description
1 polymer ?
#
loop_
_entity_poly.entity_id
_entity_poly.type
_entity_poly.pdbx_seq_one_letter_code
_entity_poly.pdbx_strand_id
1 'polypeptide(L)'
;KLVVITGCLGFIGSHVTRLCLEKGWKVYGIDDLTYAANKELLEEFFKFSKNGQFEFKKANICDLKSIPDCDYVINTAAETHVGNSIIDSEEFISTNIGGVKSLLDLIKDKPSNICQAPVLFHFSTDEVYGDIAKGEHTETDALKPSNPYSASKASSDMLIEAWARTYGINYVILRPTNNYGI
;
A
#
# COMPACT_ATOMS: atom_id res chain seq x y z
N LYS A 1 -0.76 -14.71 12.74
CA LYS A 1 -0.04 -13.99 11.67
C LYS A 1 0.20 -12.55 12.10
N LEU A 2 1.30 -11.97 11.66
CA LEU A 2 1.59 -10.54 11.77
C LEU A 2 1.51 -9.90 10.37
N VAL A 3 0.80 -8.78 10.26
CA VAL A 3 0.68 -8.00 9.03
C VAL A 3 1.11 -6.56 9.30
N VAL A 4 1.94 -6.01 8.41
CA VAL A 4 2.23 -4.57 8.34
C VAL A 4 1.27 -3.93 7.35
N ILE A 5 0.56 -2.88 7.74
CA ILE A 5 -0.37 -2.16 6.88
C ILE A 5 0.04 -0.70 6.83
N THR A 6 0.43 -0.20 5.66
CA THR A 6 0.73 1.22 5.44
C THR A 6 -0.51 1.93 4.93
N GLY A 7 -0.75 3.18 5.35
CA GLY A 7 -2.00 3.89 5.09
C GLY A 7 -3.19 3.30 5.85
N CYS A 8 -2.94 2.74 7.03
CA CYS A 8 -3.90 1.96 7.81
C CYS A 8 -5.12 2.75 8.31
N LEU A 9 -5.09 4.08 8.26
CA LEU A 9 -6.19 4.98 8.63
C LEU A 9 -6.87 5.65 7.43
N GLY A 10 -6.39 5.38 6.21
CA GLY A 10 -7.06 5.76 4.98
C GLY A 10 -8.30 4.90 4.72
N PHE A 11 -9.09 5.24 3.68
CA PHE A 11 -10.34 4.54 3.38
C PHE A 11 -10.14 3.02 3.22
N ILE A 12 -9.34 2.58 2.27
CA ILE A 12 -9.10 1.14 2.03
C ILE A 12 -8.35 0.52 3.22
N GLY A 13 -7.29 1.19 3.69
CA GLY A 13 -6.42 0.67 4.75
C GLY A 13 -7.15 0.40 6.05
N SER A 14 -8.13 1.24 6.42
CA SER A 14 -8.92 1.05 7.64
C SER A 14 -9.81 -0.19 7.58
N HIS A 15 -10.45 -0.44 6.45
CA HIS A 15 -11.24 -1.65 6.25
C HIS A 15 -10.39 -2.92 6.29
N VAL A 16 -9.20 -2.88 5.65
CA VAL A 16 -8.25 -4.00 5.69
C VAL A 16 -7.73 -4.22 7.11
N THR A 17 -7.41 -3.15 7.84
CA THR A 17 -6.98 -3.20 9.23
C THR A 17 -8.04 -3.88 10.11
N ARG A 18 -9.29 -3.43 10.01
CA ARG A 18 -10.42 -4.03 10.74
C ARG A 18 -10.57 -5.51 10.43
N LEU A 19 -10.57 -5.88 9.16
CA LEU A 19 -10.70 -7.28 8.74
C LEU A 19 -9.57 -8.16 9.30
N CYS A 20 -8.33 -7.68 9.31
CA CYS A 20 -7.20 -8.41 9.88
C CYS A 20 -7.36 -8.62 11.41
N LEU A 21 -7.79 -7.57 12.13
CA LEU A 21 -8.05 -7.64 13.57
C LEU A 21 -9.20 -8.61 13.89
N GLU A 22 -10.29 -8.60 13.12
CA GLU A 22 -11.42 -9.53 13.24
C GLU A 22 -11.00 -10.99 13.04
N LYS A 23 -10.04 -11.23 12.13
CA LYS A 23 -9.44 -12.56 11.93
C LYS A 23 -8.46 -12.97 13.03
N GLY A 24 -8.24 -12.15 14.05
CA GLY A 24 -7.32 -12.40 15.14
C GLY A 24 -5.85 -12.26 14.77
N TRP A 25 -5.53 -11.56 13.68
CA TRP A 25 -4.15 -11.28 13.28
C TRP A 25 -3.57 -10.13 14.10
N LYS A 26 -2.26 -10.13 14.28
CA LYS A 26 -1.55 -8.95 14.77
C LYS A 26 -1.35 -7.97 13.62
N VAL A 27 -1.65 -6.70 13.86
CA VAL A 27 -1.52 -5.63 12.88
C VAL A 27 -0.52 -4.59 13.38
N TYR A 28 0.50 -4.31 12.57
CA TYR A 28 1.39 -3.18 12.74
C TYR A 28 0.98 -2.11 11.72
N GLY A 29 0.17 -1.14 12.16
CA GLY A 29 -0.33 -0.06 11.33
C GLY A 29 0.69 1.08 11.21
N ILE A 30 0.88 1.58 10.00
CA ILE A 30 1.71 2.75 9.69
C ILE A 30 0.87 3.75 8.93
N ASP A 31 0.88 5.02 9.38
CA ASP A 31 0.17 6.12 8.72
C ASP A 31 0.86 7.44 9.03
N ASP A 32 0.90 8.35 8.07
CA ASP A 32 1.50 9.67 8.27
C ASP A 32 0.51 10.69 8.89
N LEU A 33 -0.76 10.30 9.03
CA LEU A 33 -1.85 11.14 9.53
C LEU A 33 -2.10 12.40 8.69
N THR A 34 -2.02 12.25 7.36
CA THR A 34 -2.35 13.31 6.40
C THR A 34 -3.84 13.65 6.42
N TYR A 35 -4.29 14.51 5.53
CA TYR A 35 -5.69 14.91 5.40
C TYR A 35 -6.66 13.73 5.11
N ALA A 36 -6.16 12.66 4.48
CA ALA A 36 -6.95 11.49 4.13
C ALA A 36 -7.13 10.48 5.28
N ALA A 37 -6.39 10.65 6.39
CA ALA A 37 -6.44 9.74 7.52
C ALA A 37 -7.63 10.03 8.44
N ASN A 38 -8.45 9.02 8.72
CA ASN A 38 -9.46 9.09 9.76
C ASN A 38 -8.84 8.76 11.13
N LYS A 39 -8.48 9.81 11.89
CA LYS A 39 -7.80 9.68 13.18
C LYS A 39 -8.66 9.05 14.28
N GLU A 40 -9.98 9.11 14.17
CA GLU A 40 -10.90 8.51 15.15
C GLU A 40 -10.80 6.98 15.14
N LEU A 41 -10.50 6.39 13.98
CA LEU A 41 -10.31 4.94 13.85
C LEU A 41 -9.11 4.43 14.64
N LEU A 42 -8.12 5.27 14.93
CA LEU A 42 -6.96 4.86 15.73
C LEU A 42 -7.37 4.41 17.13
N GLU A 43 -8.21 5.21 17.82
CA GLU A 43 -8.73 4.83 19.13
C GLU A 43 -9.64 3.61 19.05
N GLU A 44 -10.45 3.53 17.99
CA GLU A 44 -11.31 2.38 17.76
C GLU A 44 -10.49 1.10 17.62
N PHE A 45 -9.42 1.08 16.82
CA PHE A 45 -8.58 -0.08 16.64
C PHE A 45 -7.88 -0.51 17.94
N PHE A 46 -7.41 0.44 18.76
CA PHE A 46 -6.87 0.11 20.08
C PHE A 46 -7.93 -0.50 21.02
N LYS A 47 -9.15 0.01 20.99
CA LYS A 47 -10.27 -0.52 21.81
C LYS A 47 -10.75 -1.89 21.31
N PHE A 48 -10.79 -2.06 19.99
CA PHE A 48 -11.24 -3.30 19.34
C PHE A 48 -10.23 -4.43 19.48
N SER A 49 -8.93 -4.10 19.45
CA SER A 49 -7.84 -5.08 19.52
C SER A 49 -7.74 -5.70 20.90
N LYS A 50 -7.58 -7.02 20.94
CA LYS A 50 -7.35 -7.77 22.18
C LYS A 50 -5.85 -7.99 22.38
N ASN A 51 -5.37 -7.80 23.63
CA ASN A 51 -4.02 -8.24 24.04
C ASN A 51 -2.88 -7.78 23.10
N GLY A 52 -2.87 -6.50 22.69
CA GLY A 52 -1.77 -5.98 21.87
C GLY A 52 -1.76 -6.50 20.43
N GLN A 53 -2.93 -6.84 19.87
CA GLN A 53 -3.03 -7.22 18.46
C GLN A 53 -2.81 -6.04 17.51
N PHE A 54 -3.00 -4.80 17.95
CA PHE A 54 -2.78 -3.60 17.16
C PHE A 54 -1.65 -2.76 17.74
N GLU A 55 -0.66 -2.49 16.93
CA GLU A 55 0.42 -1.53 17.19
C GLU A 55 0.37 -0.47 16.10
N PHE A 56 0.68 0.78 16.45
CA PHE A 56 0.63 1.90 15.52
C PHE A 56 1.94 2.68 15.52
N LYS A 57 2.40 3.05 14.33
CA LYS A 57 3.53 3.94 14.12
C LYS A 57 3.12 5.10 13.21
N LYS A 58 3.20 6.32 13.72
CA LYS A 58 3.12 7.50 12.86
C LYS A 58 4.42 7.63 12.08
N ALA A 59 4.36 7.48 10.76
CA ALA A 59 5.51 7.67 9.89
C ALA A 59 5.08 7.83 8.43
N ASN A 60 5.83 8.63 7.68
CA ASN A 60 5.79 8.63 6.22
C ASN A 60 6.52 7.39 5.69
N ILE A 61 5.94 6.71 4.69
CA ILE A 61 6.55 5.49 4.11
C ILE A 61 7.90 5.76 3.44
N CYS A 62 8.15 6.99 2.99
CA CYS A 62 9.45 7.40 2.43
C CYS A 62 10.57 7.37 3.46
N ASP A 63 10.26 7.61 4.74
CA ASP A 63 11.21 7.77 5.84
C ASP A 63 11.37 6.51 6.71
N LEU A 64 10.67 5.44 6.36
CA LEU A 64 10.76 4.19 7.11
C LEU A 64 12.18 3.63 7.10
N LYS A 65 12.71 3.34 8.29
CA LYS A 65 14.03 2.72 8.45
C LYS A 65 13.95 1.22 8.74
N SER A 66 12.81 0.76 9.24
CA SER A 66 12.57 -0.65 9.54
C SER A 66 11.08 -0.94 9.63
N ILE A 67 10.73 -2.19 9.38
CA ILE A 67 9.44 -2.80 9.69
C ILE A 67 9.69 -4.07 10.52
N PRO A 68 8.75 -4.51 11.38
CA PRO A 68 8.88 -5.76 12.09
C PRO A 68 8.94 -6.96 11.13
N ASP A 69 9.43 -8.09 11.62
CA ASP A 69 9.30 -9.37 10.89
C ASP A 69 7.82 -9.74 10.83
N CYS A 70 7.32 -10.00 9.63
CA CYS A 70 5.89 -10.16 9.38
C CYS A 70 5.62 -11.19 8.29
N ASP A 71 4.39 -11.72 8.26
CA ASP A 71 3.94 -12.63 7.20
C ASP A 71 3.55 -11.86 5.93
N TYR A 72 2.98 -10.67 6.10
CA TYR A 72 2.45 -9.86 5.00
C TYR A 72 2.77 -8.37 5.18
N VAL A 73 2.98 -7.70 4.07
CA VAL A 73 2.99 -6.24 3.98
C VAL A 73 1.86 -5.83 3.04
N ILE A 74 0.91 -5.04 3.53
CA ILE A 74 -0.20 -4.52 2.72
C ILE A 74 0.01 -3.02 2.57
N ASN A 75 0.33 -2.59 1.35
CA ASN A 75 0.57 -1.19 1.05
C ASN A 75 -0.67 -0.53 0.45
N THR A 76 -1.35 0.26 1.27
CA THR A 76 -2.45 1.15 0.86
C THR A 76 -2.08 2.63 0.97
N ALA A 77 -0.87 2.95 1.47
CA ALA A 77 -0.41 4.33 1.52
C ALA A 77 -0.13 4.86 0.11
N ALA A 78 -0.82 5.92 -0.25
CA ALA A 78 -0.68 6.60 -1.54
C ALA A 78 -1.31 8.00 -1.51
N GLU A 79 -0.81 8.90 -2.35
CA GLU A 79 -1.55 10.08 -2.77
C GLU A 79 -2.46 9.70 -3.95
N THR A 80 -3.76 10.05 -3.89
CA THR A 80 -4.78 9.48 -4.79
C THR A 80 -5.65 10.48 -5.56
N HIS A 81 -5.63 11.77 -5.20
CA HIS A 81 -6.46 12.77 -5.85
C HIS A 81 -5.94 13.18 -7.22
N VAL A 82 -6.53 12.66 -8.31
CA VAL A 82 -6.14 12.96 -9.70
C VAL A 82 -6.06 14.48 -9.95
N GLY A 83 -7.07 15.26 -9.53
CA GLY A 83 -7.05 16.72 -9.70
C GLY A 83 -5.83 17.39 -9.07
N ASN A 84 -5.44 16.96 -7.86
CA ASN A 84 -4.25 17.49 -7.19
C ASN A 84 -2.97 17.12 -7.94
N SER A 85 -2.90 15.90 -8.48
CA SER A 85 -1.72 15.44 -9.23
C SER A 85 -1.45 16.25 -10.52
N ILE A 86 -2.49 16.85 -11.09
CA ILE A 86 -2.39 17.71 -12.28
C ILE A 86 -1.86 19.10 -11.90
N ILE A 87 -2.19 19.57 -10.69
CA ILE A 87 -1.73 20.87 -10.19
C ILE A 87 -0.29 20.78 -9.69
N ASP A 88 0.00 19.76 -8.88
CA ASP A 88 1.32 19.47 -8.34
C ASP A 88 1.50 17.95 -8.22
N SER A 89 2.48 17.41 -8.92
CA SER A 89 2.75 15.99 -8.95
C SER A 89 3.86 15.54 -7.98
N GLU A 90 4.53 16.45 -7.28
CA GLU A 90 5.71 16.14 -6.49
C GLU A 90 5.41 15.16 -5.35
N GLU A 91 4.32 15.38 -4.61
CA GLU A 91 3.91 14.47 -3.53
C GLU A 91 3.52 13.08 -4.07
N PHE A 92 2.94 13.01 -5.26
CA PHE A 92 2.59 11.74 -5.90
C PHE A 92 3.83 10.94 -6.30
N ILE A 93 4.85 11.60 -6.84
CA ILE A 93 6.11 10.96 -7.19
C ILE A 93 6.85 10.53 -5.91
N SER A 94 6.95 11.41 -4.93
CA SER A 94 7.60 11.12 -3.65
C SER A 94 6.93 9.93 -2.94
N THR A 95 5.63 10.01 -2.70
CA THR A 95 4.90 9.01 -1.92
C THR A 95 4.68 7.72 -2.71
N ASN A 96 4.11 7.82 -3.91
CA ASN A 96 3.71 6.63 -4.65
C ASN A 96 4.90 5.87 -5.24
N ILE A 97 5.97 6.55 -5.64
CA ILE A 97 7.17 5.91 -6.19
C ILE A 97 8.24 5.77 -5.11
N GLY A 98 8.65 6.87 -4.48
CA GLY A 98 9.69 6.88 -3.46
C GLY A 98 9.34 6.06 -2.23
N GLY A 99 8.11 6.19 -1.74
CA GLY A 99 7.60 5.42 -0.61
C GLY A 99 7.53 3.91 -0.90
N VAL A 100 7.06 3.53 -2.09
CA VAL A 100 7.05 2.12 -2.51
C VAL A 100 8.47 1.58 -2.63
N LYS A 101 9.40 2.34 -3.21
CA LYS A 101 10.82 1.97 -3.27
C LYS A 101 11.40 1.74 -1.88
N SER A 102 11.14 2.63 -0.93
CA SER A 102 11.61 2.49 0.46
C SER A 102 11.07 1.21 1.11
N LEU A 103 9.79 0.92 0.91
CA LEU A 103 9.16 -0.30 1.42
C LEU A 103 9.75 -1.57 0.80
N LEU A 104 10.00 -1.58 -0.51
CA LEU A 104 10.62 -2.69 -1.23
C LEU A 104 12.04 -2.96 -0.73
N ASP A 105 12.83 -1.93 -0.43
CA ASP A 105 14.16 -2.09 0.15
C ASP A 105 14.11 -2.73 1.53
N LEU A 106 13.13 -2.37 2.37
CA LEU A 106 12.95 -2.99 3.68
C LEU A 106 12.49 -4.46 3.59
N ILE A 107 11.72 -4.81 2.56
CA ILE A 107 11.26 -6.18 2.33
C ILE A 107 12.41 -7.07 1.83
N LYS A 108 13.19 -6.60 0.85
CA LYS A 108 14.28 -7.39 0.27
C LYS A 108 15.36 -7.77 1.28
N ASP A 109 15.57 -6.92 2.31
CA ASP A 109 16.58 -7.13 3.33
C ASP A 109 16.11 -8.08 4.45
N LYS A 110 14.87 -8.57 4.38
CA LYS A 110 14.35 -9.56 5.34
C LYS A 110 14.95 -10.95 5.04
N PRO A 111 15.54 -11.61 6.04
CA PRO A 111 16.16 -12.91 5.83
C PRO A 111 15.12 -13.95 5.43
N SER A 112 15.36 -14.61 4.29
CA SER A 112 14.53 -15.71 3.80
C SER A 112 14.67 -17.02 4.59
N ASN A 113 15.57 -17.07 5.58
CA ASN A 113 16.03 -18.32 6.20
C ASN A 113 15.34 -18.67 7.52
N ILE A 114 14.56 -17.80 8.14
CA ILE A 114 13.95 -18.05 9.47
C ILE A 114 12.43 -17.93 9.43
N CYS A 115 11.90 -17.02 8.65
CA CYS A 115 10.49 -16.93 8.27
C CYS A 115 10.47 -16.66 6.79
N GLN A 116 9.50 -17.21 6.07
CA GLN A 116 9.26 -16.87 4.66
C GLN A 116 9.25 -15.35 4.52
N ALA A 117 10.03 -14.80 3.58
CA ALA A 117 10.00 -13.36 3.31
C ALA A 117 8.54 -12.91 3.14
N PRO A 118 8.16 -11.73 3.66
CA PRO A 118 6.76 -11.31 3.63
C PRO A 118 6.26 -11.21 2.18
N VAL A 119 4.98 -11.55 1.98
CA VAL A 119 4.32 -11.27 0.70
C VAL A 119 3.83 -9.84 0.70
N LEU A 120 4.21 -9.06 -0.30
CA LEU A 120 3.71 -7.71 -0.51
C LEU A 120 2.37 -7.75 -1.25
N PHE A 121 1.33 -7.14 -0.68
CA PHE A 121 0.08 -6.79 -1.35
C PHE A 121 0.09 -5.29 -1.62
N HIS A 122 0.12 -4.89 -2.88
CA HIS A 122 0.12 -3.49 -3.27
C HIS A 122 -1.20 -3.08 -3.90
N PHE A 123 -1.86 -2.09 -3.32
CA PHE A 123 -3.04 -1.48 -3.91
C PHE A 123 -2.64 -0.45 -4.96
N SER A 124 -2.74 -0.84 -6.21
CA SER A 124 -2.61 0.01 -7.41
C SER A 124 -3.99 0.54 -7.82
N THR A 125 -4.24 0.71 -9.10
CA THR A 125 -5.50 1.17 -9.69
C THR A 125 -5.63 0.64 -11.12
N ASP A 126 -6.84 0.47 -11.59
CA ASP A 126 -7.14 0.18 -13.01
C ASP A 126 -6.75 1.34 -13.95
N GLU A 127 -6.66 2.58 -13.44
CA GLU A 127 -6.24 3.73 -14.22
C GLU A 127 -4.82 3.61 -14.81
N VAL A 128 -4.01 2.66 -14.33
CA VAL A 128 -2.68 2.38 -14.90
C VAL A 128 -2.76 1.89 -16.35
N TYR A 129 -3.89 1.34 -16.77
CA TYR A 129 -4.11 0.89 -18.15
C TYR A 129 -4.48 2.03 -19.10
N GLY A 130 -4.93 3.19 -18.56
CA GLY A 130 -5.39 4.35 -19.32
C GLY A 130 -6.87 4.25 -19.68
N ASP A 131 -7.30 5.18 -20.52
CA ASP A 131 -8.69 5.32 -20.90
C ASP A 131 -9.11 4.25 -21.91
N ILE A 132 -10.33 3.73 -21.75
CA ILE A 132 -10.92 2.75 -22.65
C ILE A 132 -12.30 3.24 -23.11
N ALA A 133 -12.50 3.32 -24.43
CA ALA A 133 -13.77 3.76 -25.00
C ALA A 133 -14.81 2.63 -25.10
N LYS A 134 -14.35 1.39 -25.30
CA LYS A 134 -15.20 0.19 -25.41
C LYS A 134 -14.38 -1.04 -24.99
N GLY A 135 -15.05 -2.03 -24.37
CA GLY A 135 -14.43 -3.26 -23.93
C GLY A 135 -13.96 -3.20 -22.49
N GLU A 136 -12.96 -3.98 -22.15
CA GLU A 136 -12.38 -4.12 -20.81
C GLU A 136 -10.88 -4.32 -20.93
N HIS A 137 -10.14 -3.91 -19.89
CA HIS A 137 -8.74 -4.24 -19.75
C HIS A 137 -8.56 -5.59 -19.05
N THR A 138 -7.46 -6.24 -19.38
CA THR A 138 -6.99 -7.45 -18.71
C THR A 138 -5.66 -7.16 -17.99
N GLU A 139 -5.29 -8.02 -17.04
CA GLU A 139 -4.06 -7.88 -16.26
C GLU A 139 -2.79 -7.95 -17.11
N THR A 140 -2.88 -8.45 -18.35
CA THR A 140 -1.78 -8.56 -19.31
C THR A 140 -1.63 -7.37 -20.24
N ASP A 141 -2.56 -6.43 -20.20
CA ASP A 141 -2.52 -5.25 -21.06
C ASP A 141 -1.34 -4.33 -20.68
N ALA A 142 -0.83 -3.63 -21.68
CA ALA A 142 0.24 -2.67 -21.47
C ALA A 142 -0.25 -1.49 -20.64
N LEU A 143 0.57 -1.05 -19.68
CA LEU A 143 0.27 0.14 -18.88
C LEU A 143 0.40 1.40 -19.76
N LYS A 144 -0.65 2.22 -19.80
CA LYS A 144 -0.75 3.47 -20.59
C LYS A 144 -1.45 4.56 -19.77
N PRO A 145 -0.92 4.95 -18.61
CA PRO A 145 -1.57 5.92 -17.73
C PRO A 145 -1.80 7.25 -18.42
N SER A 146 -2.93 7.90 -18.14
CA SER A 146 -3.36 9.14 -18.80
C SER A 146 -3.18 10.42 -17.95
N ASN A 147 -2.77 10.28 -16.69
CA ASN A 147 -2.55 11.42 -15.78
C ASN A 147 -1.38 11.17 -14.82
N PRO A 148 -0.86 12.20 -14.09
CA PRO A 148 0.29 12.04 -13.21
C PRO A 148 0.07 11.05 -12.07
N TYR A 149 -1.15 10.99 -11.48
CA TYR A 149 -1.49 10.00 -10.46
C TYR A 149 -1.36 8.58 -11.02
N SER A 150 -2.06 8.26 -12.11
CA SER A 150 -2.01 6.92 -12.69
C SER A 150 -0.61 6.56 -13.19
N ALA A 151 0.17 7.56 -13.67
CA ALA A 151 1.58 7.36 -14.04
C ALA A 151 2.45 7.02 -12.82
N SER A 152 2.24 7.66 -11.67
CA SER A 152 2.96 7.32 -10.43
C SER A 152 2.63 5.91 -9.94
N LYS A 153 1.36 5.49 -10.06
CA LYS A 153 0.93 4.13 -9.68
C LYS A 153 1.49 3.08 -10.64
N ALA A 154 1.45 3.33 -11.95
CA ALA A 154 2.07 2.44 -12.96
C ALA A 154 3.59 2.30 -12.73
N SER A 155 4.26 3.39 -12.37
CA SER A 155 5.68 3.36 -12.01
C SER A 155 5.95 2.49 -10.78
N SER A 156 5.07 2.54 -9.78
CA SER A 156 5.15 1.68 -8.60
C SER A 156 5.00 0.21 -8.95
N ASP A 157 4.04 -0.13 -9.82
CA ASP A 157 3.84 -1.50 -10.30
C ASP A 157 5.12 -2.02 -10.98
N MET A 158 5.72 -1.21 -11.87
CA MET A 158 6.97 -1.56 -12.55
C MET A 158 8.15 -1.73 -11.57
N LEU A 159 8.23 -0.91 -10.51
CA LEU A 159 9.26 -1.08 -9.47
C LEU A 159 9.08 -2.41 -8.74
N ILE A 160 7.85 -2.75 -8.36
CA ILE A 160 7.55 -4.00 -7.65
C ILE A 160 7.97 -5.20 -8.51
N GLU A 161 7.60 -5.22 -9.79
CA GLU A 161 7.99 -6.27 -10.74
C GLU A 161 9.52 -6.37 -10.90
N ALA A 162 10.22 -5.24 -11.00
CA ALA A 162 11.66 -5.20 -11.12
C ALA A 162 12.35 -5.73 -9.86
N TRP A 163 11.89 -5.35 -8.65
CA TRP A 163 12.42 -5.85 -7.38
C TRP A 163 12.14 -7.33 -7.19
N ALA A 164 10.94 -7.79 -7.56
CA ALA A 164 10.59 -9.21 -7.51
C ALA A 164 11.53 -10.04 -8.40
N ARG A 165 11.79 -9.58 -9.63
CA ARG A 165 12.68 -10.25 -10.57
C ARG A 165 14.13 -10.25 -10.10
N THR A 166 14.58 -9.17 -9.46
CA THR A 166 15.98 -8.99 -9.07
C THR A 166 16.29 -9.63 -7.71
N TYR A 167 15.38 -9.50 -6.75
CA TYR A 167 15.60 -9.87 -5.35
C TYR A 167 14.70 -11.00 -4.86
N GLY A 168 13.82 -11.55 -5.70
CA GLY A 168 12.94 -12.66 -5.33
C GLY A 168 11.80 -12.28 -4.37
N ILE A 169 11.35 -11.02 -4.37
CA ILE A 169 10.23 -10.58 -3.52
C ILE A 169 8.93 -11.22 -4.02
N ASN A 170 8.17 -11.83 -3.11
CA ASN A 170 6.82 -12.29 -3.40
C ASN A 170 5.82 -11.13 -3.32
N TYR A 171 4.98 -10.98 -4.32
CA TYR A 171 4.03 -9.86 -4.39
C TYR A 171 2.70 -10.22 -5.04
N VAL A 172 1.70 -9.41 -4.75
CA VAL A 172 0.41 -9.33 -5.44
C VAL A 172 0.12 -7.86 -5.69
N ILE A 173 -0.13 -7.48 -6.94
CA ILE A 173 -0.61 -6.15 -7.31
C ILE A 173 -2.12 -6.23 -7.51
N LEU A 174 -2.87 -5.41 -6.78
CA LEU A 174 -4.30 -5.27 -6.91
C LEU A 174 -4.60 -3.98 -7.68
N ARG A 175 -5.33 -4.08 -8.77
CA ARG A 175 -5.73 -2.94 -9.62
C ARG A 175 -7.25 -2.77 -9.60
N PRO A 176 -7.81 -2.37 -8.45
CA PRO A 176 -9.25 -2.16 -8.34
C PRO A 176 -9.69 -0.93 -9.12
N THR A 177 -10.95 -0.93 -9.52
CA THR A 177 -11.68 0.28 -9.92
C THR A 177 -11.99 1.13 -8.69
N ASN A 178 -12.75 2.22 -8.85
CA ASN A 178 -13.12 3.09 -7.74
C ASN A 178 -13.85 2.32 -6.63
N ASN A 179 -13.27 2.37 -5.43
CA ASN A 179 -13.88 1.81 -4.25
C ASN A 179 -14.80 2.84 -3.58
N TYR A 180 -15.94 2.40 -3.10
CA TYR A 180 -16.90 3.22 -2.36
C TYR A 180 -17.48 2.42 -1.20
N GLY A 181 -17.95 3.12 -0.20
CA GLY A 181 -18.53 2.50 1.00
C GLY A 181 -18.70 3.51 2.13
N ILE A 182 -19.10 3.00 3.31
CA ILE A 182 -19.31 3.75 4.54
C ILE A 182 -18.03 3.74 5.37
#